data_53e421dbc2fe98880253362c9030250c
#
_entry.id   53e421dbc2fe98880253362c9030250c
#
_cell.length_a   1.000
_cell.length_b   1.000
_cell.length_c   1.000
_cell.angle_alpha   90.00
_cell.angle_beta   90.00
_cell.angle_gamma   90.00
#
_symmetry.space_group_name_H-M   'P 1'
#
loop_
_entity.id
_entity.type
_entity.pdbx_description
1 polymer ?
#
loop_
_entity_poly.entity_id
_entity_poly.type
_entity_poly.pdbx_seq_one_letter_code
_entity_poly.pdbx_strand_id
1 'polypeptide(L)'
;MIVRKEISPDEKENILTRREFLSRTLQTAAGLYAFSLLHGVANPQMDDKSTTLTVTKSGSSTGFVADARWWEPLGKNNIIRCTLCPQQCSVADGQRGICGVRQNMGGKYKTLVYSRPVSMHVDPIEKKPLFHFLPTSKAFSLATAGCNFGCKFCQNWEISQAKPEEIPSEYTPPEKIVEYAKKEGTPVIAYTYSEPVIFYEYMYDIAKAGNKENLRSVMISNGFINKEPMQ
;
A
#
# COMPACT_ATOMS: atom_id res chain seq x y z
N MET A 1 -37.12 -21.43 -4.75
CA MET A 1 -37.29 -22.90 -4.71
C MET A 1 -35.90 -23.51 -4.88
N ILE A 2 -35.24 -23.89 -3.76
CA ILE A 2 -33.88 -24.48 -3.79
C ILE A 2 -34.10 -26.00 -3.92
N VAL A 3 -33.77 -26.54 -5.09
CA VAL A 3 -33.77 -27.97 -5.34
C VAL A 3 -32.54 -28.57 -4.64
N ARG A 4 -32.74 -29.28 -3.55
CA ARG A 4 -31.71 -30.14 -2.94
C ARG A 4 -31.51 -31.34 -3.84
N LYS A 5 -30.34 -31.44 -4.47
CA LYS A 5 -29.93 -32.64 -5.20
C LYS A 5 -29.67 -33.74 -4.17
N GLU A 6 -30.39 -34.82 -4.22
CA GLU A 6 -30.13 -36.01 -3.39
C GLU A 6 -28.84 -36.68 -3.90
N ILE A 7 -27.94 -36.93 -2.97
CA ILE A 7 -26.64 -37.57 -3.25
C ILE A 7 -26.90 -39.08 -3.32
N SER A 8 -26.41 -39.73 -4.39
CA SER A 8 -26.57 -41.15 -4.60
C SER A 8 -25.86 -42.01 -3.52
N PRO A 9 -26.28 -43.26 -3.28
CA PRO A 9 -25.67 -44.13 -2.26
C PRO A 9 -24.14 -44.31 -2.45
N ASP A 10 -23.64 -44.38 -3.70
CA ASP A 10 -22.24 -44.56 -4.02
C ASP A 10 -21.40 -43.30 -3.77
N GLU A 11 -22.00 -42.11 -3.80
CA GLU A 11 -21.29 -40.86 -3.47
C GLU A 11 -21.11 -40.65 -1.95
N LYS A 12 -21.85 -41.40 -1.10
CA LYS A 12 -21.75 -41.33 0.36
C LYS A 12 -20.55 -42.10 0.91
N GLU A 13 -20.04 -43.11 0.19
CA GLU A 13 -18.90 -43.93 0.65
C GLU A 13 -17.55 -43.20 0.65
N ASN A 14 -17.43 -42.09 -0.07
CA ASN A 14 -16.20 -41.31 -0.17
C ASN A 14 -16.16 -40.04 0.69
N ILE A 15 -17.18 -39.79 1.51
CA ILE A 15 -17.19 -38.57 2.38
C ILE A 15 -16.56 -38.93 3.72
N LEU A 16 -15.29 -38.51 3.89
CA LEU A 16 -14.60 -38.61 5.16
C LEU A 16 -15.31 -37.78 6.24
N THR A 17 -15.57 -38.40 7.38
CA THR A 17 -16.05 -37.65 8.55
C THR A 17 -14.96 -36.68 9.03
N ARG A 18 -15.35 -35.61 9.74
CA ARG A 18 -14.39 -34.65 10.32
C ARG A 18 -13.32 -35.34 11.16
N ARG A 19 -13.68 -36.40 11.88
CA ARG A 19 -12.77 -37.15 12.73
C ARG A 19 -11.77 -37.98 11.92
N GLU A 20 -12.21 -38.63 10.84
CA GLU A 20 -11.33 -39.37 9.92
C GLU A 20 -10.39 -38.46 9.15
N PHE A 21 -10.87 -37.28 8.70
CA PHE A 21 -10.02 -36.27 8.05
C PHE A 21 -8.92 -35.80 8.99
N LEU A 22 -9.24 -35.42 10.24
CA LEU A 22 -8.26 -34.98 11.23
C LEU A 22 -7.29 -36.09 11.63
N SER A 23 -7.75 -37.33 11.75
CA SER A 23 -6.87 -38.48 12.06
C SER A 23 -5.85 -38.75 10.93
N ARG A 24 -6.30 -38.70 9.67
CA ARG A 24 -5.42 -38.92 8.50
C ARG A 24 -4.41 -37.78 8.32
N THR A 25 -4.82 -36.52 8.54
CA THR A 25 -3.91 -35.36 8.48
C THR A 25 -2.87 -35.39 9.59
N LEU A 26 -3.22 -35.79 10.81
CA LEU A 26 -2.26 -35.97 11.91
C LEU A 26 -1.26 -37.08 11.65
N GLN A 27 -1.69 -38.20 11.08
CA GLN A 27 -0.81 -39.32 10.73
C GLN A 27 0.19 -38.95 9.63
N THR A 28 -0.25 -38.22 8.60
CA THR A 28 0.63 -37.75 7.52
C THR A 28 1.61 -36.68 8.02
N ALA A 29 1.18 -35.77 8.88
CA ALA A 29 2.06 -34.77 9.47
C ALA A 29 3.13 -35.39 10.39
N ALA A 30 2.75 -36.37 11.22
CA ALA A 30 3.68 -37.10 12.08
C ALA A 30 4.68 -37.96 11.28
N GLY A 31 4.22 -38.56 10.17
CA GLY A 31 5.08 -39.32 9.26
C GLY A 31 6.14 -38.46 8.56
N LEU A 32 5.75 -37.25 8.09
CA LEU A 32 6.66 -36.29 7.48
C LEU A 32 7.66 -35.74 8.47
N TYR A 33 7.25 -35.50 9.72
CA TYR A 33 8.16 -35.04 10.77
C TYR A 33 9.18 -36.10 11.19
N ALA A 34 8.75 -37.35 11.33
CA ALA A 34 9.64 -38.48 11.59
C ALA A 34 10.63 -38.74 10.46
N PHE A 35 10.19 -38.60 9.20
CA PHE A 35 11.05 -38.74 8.04
C PHE A 35 12.15 -37.66 7.97
N SER A 36 11.82 -36.41 8.32
CA SER A 36 12.80 -35.32 8.34
C SER A 36 13.85 -35.48 9.45
N LEU A 37 13.51 -36.11 10.57
CA LEU A 37 14.44 -36.40 11.66
C LEU A 37 15.42 -37.56 11.35
N LEU A 38 14.96 -38.54 10.56
CA LEU A 38 15.77 -39.72 10.22
C LEU A 38 16.73 -39.51 9.05
N HIS A 39 16.45 -38.57 8.15
CA HIS A 39 17.21 -38.41 6.90
C HIS A 39 18.09 -37.14 6.86
N GLY A 40 18.23 -36.42 7.97
CA GLY A 40 19.14 -35.28 8.06
C GLY A 40 19.00 -34.32 6.86
N VAL A 41 17.76 -34.08 6.40
CA VAL A 41 17.52 -33.12 5.32
C VAL A 41 17.92 -31.75 5.86
N ALA A 42 19.10 -31.30 5.46
CA ALA A 42 19.55 -29.95 5.69
C ALA A 42 18.42 -29.03 5.20
N ASN A 43 17.92 -28.21 6.10
CA ASN A 43 16.95 -27.16 5.78
C ASN A 43 17.59 -26.36 4.63
N PRO A 44 17.02 -26.29 3.42
CA PRO A 44 17.52 -25.34 2.45
C PRO A 44 17.32 -23.98 3.09
N GLN A 45 18.41 -23.34 3.52
CA GLN A 45 18.38 -21.92 3.79
C GLN A 45 17.83 -21.29 2.52
N MET A 46 16.59 -20.82 2.61
CA MET A 46 16.10 -19.86 1.65
C MET A 46 17.07 -18.69 1.76
N ASP A 47 17.98 -18.62 0.80
CA ASP A 47 18.71 -17.39 0.56
C ASP A 47 17.65 -16.32 0.27
N ASP A 48 17.21 -15.67 1.33
CA ASP A 48 16.50 -14.39 1.26
C ASP A 48 17.51 -13.37 0.74
N LYS A 49 17.73 -13.41 -0.56
CA LYS A 49 18.26 -12.26 -1.29
C LYS A 49 17.15 -11.23 -1.47
N SER A 50 16.47 -10.91 -0.37
CA SER A 50 15.93 -9.60 -0.14
C SER A 50 17.14 -8.66 -0.20
N THR A 51 17.29 -7.98 -1.33
CA THR A 51 18.22 -6.87 -1.44
C THR A 51 17.74 -5.82 -0.45
N THR A 52 18.19 -5.95 0.80
CA THR A 52 18.01 -4.93 1.83
C THR A 52 18.85 -3.76 1.37
N LEU A 53 18.22 -2.82 0.68
CA LEU A 53 18.80 -1.52 0.44
C LEU A 53 19.10 -0.90 1.80
N THR A 54 20.36 -0.87 2.15
CA THR A 54 20.84 -0.27 3.40
C THR A 54 20.50 1.22 3.34
N VAL A 55 19.44 1.60 4.05
CA VAL A 55 19.02 3.00 4.18
C VAL A 55 20.04 3.71 5.04
N THR A 56 20.97 4.41 4.39
CA THR A 56 21.85 5.35 5.08
C THR A 56 21.03 6.53 5.56
N LYS A 57 21.01 6.76 6.87
CA LYS A 57 20.46 7.96 7.50
C LYS A 57 21.27 9.19 7.05
N SER A 58 20.86 9.84 5.99
CA SER A 58 21.36 11.19 5.64
C SER A 58 20.43 11.83 4.61
N GLY A 59 19.50 12.61 5.08
CA GLY A 59 18.68 13.48 4.26
C GLY A 59 18.08 14.57 5.13
N SER A 60 18.43 15.81 4.90
CA SER A 60 17.78 16.99 5.48
C SER A 60 16.26 16.86 5.35
N SER A 61 15.54 17.04 6.46
CA SER A 61 14.07 16.92 6.54
C SER A 61 13.29 17.87 5.60
N THR A 62 13.99 18.80 4.97
CA THR A 62 13.40 19.83 4.09
C THR A 62 12.93 19.30 2.73
N GLY A 63 13.51 18.20 2.22
CA GLY A 63 13.16 17.64 0.90
C GLY A 63 11.82 16.91 0.86
N PHE A 64 11.26 16.53 2.00
CA PHE A 64 10.00 15.77 2.10
C PHE A 64 8.76 16.64 2.25
N VAL A 65 8.91 17.95 2.38
CA VAL A 65 7.83 18.89 2.62
C VAL A 65 7.54 19.69 1.36
N ALA A 66 6.28 19.68 0.92
CA ALA A 66 5.83 20.47 -0.22
C ALA A 66 4.52 21.19 0.11
N ASP A 67 4.14 22.16 -0.72
CA ASP A 67 2.85 22.84 -0.59
C ASP A 67 1.72 21.85 -0.84
N ALA A 68 0.79 21.77 0.11
CA ALA A 68 -0.41 20.97 -0.05
C ALA A 68 -1.41 21.71 -0.93
N ARG A 69 -2.10 20.99 -1.80
CA ARG A 69 -3.29 21.46 -2.54
C ARG A 69 -4.55 21.19 -1.71
N TRP A 70 -5.67 21.70 -2.16
CA TRP A 70 -7.01 21.39 -1.62
C TRP A 70 -7.15 21.75 -0.13
N TRP A 71 -7.05 23.02 0.15
CA TRP A 71 -7.32 23.60 1.47
C TRP A 71 -7.74 25.07 1.35
N GLU A 72 -8.36 25.58 2.38
CA GLU A 72 -8.78 26.97 2.50
C GLU A 72 -8.50 27.51 3.90
N PRO A 73 -8.23 28.82 4.06
CA PRO A 73 -8.09 29.43 5.37
C PRO A 73 -9.46 29.54 6.05
N LEU A 74 -9.51 29.28 7.36
CA LEU A 74 -10.70 29.48 8.21
C LEU A 74 -10.52 30.70 9.11
N GLY A 75 -10.84 31.87 8.59
CA GLY A 75 -10.88 33.12 9.38
C GLY A 75 -9.51 33.58 9.90
N LYS A 76 -9.52 34.13 11.14
CA LYS A 76 -8.32 34.62 11.84
C LYS A 76 -7.69 33.46 12.62
N ASN A 77 -6.46 33.59 13.07
CA ASN A 77 -5.70 32.62 13.89
C ASN A 77 -5.03 31.43 13.11
N ASN A 78 -4.74 31.63 11.83
CA ASN A 78 -4.03 30.63 11.02
C ASN A 78 -4.66 29.23 11.05
N ILE A 79 -5.97 29.11 11.28
CA ILE A 79 -6.68 27.83 11.15
C ILE A 79 -6.99 27.60 9.68
N ILE A 80 -6.79 26.39 9.20
CA ILE A 80 -7.13 26.00 7.83
C ILE A 80 -8.12 24.84 7.83
N ARG A 81 -8.88 24.72 6.74
CA ARG A 81 -9.70 23.54 6.43
C ARG A 81 -9.07 22.78 5.28
N CYS A 82 -8.83 21.50 5.48
CA CYS A 82 -8.44 20.59 4.40
C CYS A 82 -9.67 20.21 3.59
N THR A 83 -9.64 20.41 2.27
CA THR A 83 -10.77 20.08 1.36
C THR A 83 -10.44 18.90 0.44
N LEU A 84 -9.36 18.16 0.71
CA LEU A 84 -8.94 17.02 -0.10
C LEU A 84 -9.89 15.83 -0.02
N CYS A 85 -10.34 15.49 1.19
CA CYS A 85 -11.25 14.37 1.42
C CYS A 85 -12.42 14.78 2.33
N PRO A 86 -13.50 13.99 2.39
CA PRO A 86 -14.68 14.30 3.20
C PRO A 86 -14.46 14.40 4.71
N GLN A 87 -13.26 14.08 5.24
CA GLN A 87 -12.91 14.38 6.64
C GLN A 87 -12.94 15.88 6.95
N GLN A 88 -12.65 16.73 5.96
CA GLN A 88 -12.70 18.20 6.09
C GLN A 88 -12.02 18.73 7.36
N CYS A 89 -10.86 18.21 7.70
CA CYS A 89 -10.15 18.51 8.93
C CYS A 89 -9.96 20.02 9.11
N SER A 90 -10.42 20.57 10.24
CA SER A 90 -10.01 21.91 10.73
C SER A 90 -8.69 21.76 11.46
N VAL A 91 -7.63 22.42 10.96
CA VAL A 91 -6.26 22.20 11.42
C VAL A 91 -5.68 23.53 11.92
N ALA A 92 -5.46 23.61 13.22
CA ALA A 92 -4.80 24.75 13.85
C ALA A 92 -3.30 24.79 13.49
N ASP A 93 -2.65 25.91 13.71
CA ASP A 93 -1.21 26.07 13.46
C ASP A 93 -0.40 25.02 14.22
N GLY A 94 0.58 24.42 13.55
CA GLY A 94 1.39 23.32 14.06
C GLY A 94 0.71 21.94 14.08
N GLN A 95 -0.63 21.87 13.89
CA GLN A 95 -1.38 20.61 13.94
C GLN A 95 -1.43 19.90 12.58
N ARG A 96 -1.80 18.62 12.61
CA ARG A 96 -1.99 17.78 11.43
C ARG A 96 -3.44 17.37 11.25
N GLY A 97 -3.83 17.13 10.01
CA GLY A 97 -5.08 16.45 9.70
C GLY A 97 -5.08 15.00 10.20
N ILE A 98 -6.25 14.35 10.22
CA ILE A 98 -6.45 12.98 10.72
C ILE A 98 -5.54 11.95 10.01
N CYS A 99 -5.16 12.18 8.76
CA CYS A 99 -4.25 11.32 8.00
C CYS A 99 -2.79 11.32 8.52
N GLY A 100 -2.42 12.23 9.42
CA GLY A 100 -1.09 12.33 10.03
C GLY A 100 0.02 12.92 9.14
N VAL A 101 -0.25 13.17 7.85
CA VAL A 101 0.78 13.50 6.86
C VAL A 101 0.63 14.87 6.22
N ARG A 102 -0.39 15.62 6.61
CA ARG A 102 -0.63 16.99 6.15
C ARG A 102 -0.71 17.90 7.35
N GLN A 103 0.10 18.98 7.37
CA GLN A 103 0.30 19.84 8.52
C GLN A 103 0.08 21.32 8.17
N ASN A 104 -0.55 22.05 9.08
CA ASN A 104 -0.60 23.48 9.02
C ASN A 104 0.70 24.08 9.63
N MET A 105 1.40 24.87 8.86
CA MET A 105 2.64 25.53 9.25
C MET A 105 2.50 27.04 9.04
N GLY A 106 2.13 27.76 10.09
CA GLY A 106 1.95 29.21 10.04
C GLY A 106 0.81 29.67 9.12
N GLY A 107 -0.29 28.94 9.02
CA GLY A 107 -1.40 29.25 8.12
C GLY A 107 -1.21 28.78 6.67
N LYS A 108 -0.13 28.03 6.39
CA LYS A 108 0.13 27.37 5.11
C LYS A 108 0.04 25.86 5.29
N TYR A 109 -0.73 25.20 4.43
CA TYR A 109 -0.85 23.76 4.53
C TYR A 109 0.23 23.07 3.72
N LYS A 110 0.89 22.10 4.34
CA LYS A 110 2.01 21.34 3.76
C LYS A 110 1.72 19.85 3.79
N THR A 111 2.20 19.13 2.77
CA THR A 111 2.34 17.67 2.82
C THR A 111 3.74 17.34 3.34
N LEU A 112 3.83 16.30 4.18
CA LEU A 112 5.08 15.82 4.82
C LEU A 112 5.61 14.55 4.15
N VAL A 113 4.96 14.10 3.08
CA VAL A 113 5.25 12.82 2.41
C VAL A 113 5.58 12.99 0.92
N TYR A 114 5.85 14.20 0.49
CA TYR A 114 6.31 14.45 -0.87
C TYR A 114 7.71 13.84 -1.06
N SER A 115 7.91 13.07 -2.12
CA SER A 115 9.17 12.35 -2.36
C SER A 115 9.62 11.42 -1.23
N ARG A 116 8.66 10.93 -0.41
CA ARG A 116 8.92 10.11 0.76
C ARG A 116 8.17 8.77 0.71
N PRO A 117 8.49 7.88 -0.24
CA PRO A 117 7.91 6.54 -0.25
C PRO A 117 8.45 5.71 0.91
N VAL A 118 7.57 4.95 1.56
CA VAL A 118 7.91 4.01 2.65
C VAL A 118 7.81 2.55 2.21
N SER A 119 7.24 2.31 1.04
CA SER A 119 7.11 0.99 0.44
C SER A 119 7.19 1.11 -1.07
N MET A 120 8.04 0.31 -1.71
CA MET A 120 8.19 0.23 -3.17
C MET A 120 8.43 -1.23 -3.56
N HIS A 121 7.58 -1.80 -4.44
CA HIS A 121 7.68 -3.18 -4.90
C HIS A 121 7.24 -3.32 -6.36
N VAL A 122 7.74 -4.36 -7.01
CA VAL A 122 7.21 -4.81 -8.31
C VAL A 122 6.24 -5.95 -8.06
N ASP A 123 4.98 -5.74 -8.40
CA ASP A 123 3.89 -6.71 -8.20
C ASP A 123 3.23 -7.09 -9.53
N PRO A 124 2.64 -8.27 -9.64
CA PRO A 124 1.70 -8.56 -10.72
C PRO A 124 0.52 -7.57 -10.70
N ILE A 125 0.04 -7.19 -11.89
CA ILE A 125 -1.07 -6.24 -12.00
C ILE A 125 -2.35 -6.78 -11.35
N GLU A 126 -2.53 -8.10 -11.36
CA GLU A 126 -3.66 -8.79 -10.75
C GLU A 126 -3.70 -8.65 -9.22
N LYS A 127 -2.54 -8.45 -8.57
CA LYS A 127 -2.47 -8.12 -7.13
C LYS A 127 -3.09 -6.74 -6.82
N LYS A 128 -3.25 -5.90 -7.84
CA LYS A 128 -3.95 -4.61 -7.76
C LYS A 128 -5.44 -4.71 -8.10
N PRO A 129 -6.08 -5.85 -7.93
CA PRO A 129 -7.28 -6.45 -8.51
C PRO A 129 -7.68 -5.92 -9.91
N LEU A 130 -6.72 -5.72 -10.78
CA LEU A 130 -6.93 -5.22 -12.14
C LEU A 130 -6.76 -6.37 -13.16
N PHE A 131 -7.71 -7.30 -13.20
CA PHE A 131 -7.63 -8.53 -14.01
C PHE A 131 -7.76 -8.30 -15.52
N HIS A 132 -8.38 -7.19 -15.94
CA HIS A 132 -8.64 -6.86 -17.35
C HIS A 132 -7.80 -5.69 -17.88
N PHE A 133 -6.98 -5.09 -17.02
CA PHE A 133 -6.09 -4.00 -17.38
C PHE A 133 -4.66 -4.51 -17.50
N LEU A 134 -4.14 -4.58 -18.73
CA LEU A 134 -2.80 -5.09 -19.04
C LEU A 134 -2.51 -6.46 -18.36
N PRO A 135 -3.32 -7.50 -18.62
CA PRO A 135 -3.18 -8.80 -17.94
C PRO A 135 -1.76 -9.32 -18.03
N THR A 136 -1.28 -10.02 -17.00
CA THR A 136 0.07 -10.60 -16.87
C THR A 136 1.23 -9.59 -16.79
N SER A 137 0.93 -8.29 -16.84
CA SER A 137 1.96 -7.27 -16.69
C SER A 137 2.37 -7.07 -15.24
N LYS A 138 3.52 -6.42 -15.05
CA LYS A 138 4.00 -5.98 -13.74
C LYS A 138 3.64 -4.52 -13.50
N ALA A 139 3.42 -4.15 -12.24
CA ALA A 139 3.23 -2.78 -11.81
C ALA A 139 4.30 -2.39 -10.78
N PHE A 140 4.92 -1.23 -10.95
CA PHE A 140 5.75 -0.63 -9.93
C PHE A 140 4.85 0.03 -8.89
N SER A 141 4.82 -0.53 -7.70
CA SER A 141 3.88 -0.18 -6.63
C SER A 141 4.55 0.63 -5.55
N LEU A 142 3.93 1.72 -5.11
CA LEU A 142 4.46 2.53 -4.02
C LEU A 142 3.39 3.03 -3.06
N ALA A 143 3.84 3.34 -1.84
CA ALA A 143 3.06 3.97 -0.78
C ALA A 143 3.89 4.99 0.00
N THR A 144 3.21 5.94 0.62
CA THR A 144 3.75 6.77 1.70
C THR A 144 3.14 6.36 3.05
N ALA A 145 3.66 6.88 4.14
CA ALA A 145 3.04 6.75 5.45
C ALA A 145 1.69 7.46 5.52
N GLY A 146 0.79 7.00 6.39
CA GLY A 146 -0.48 7.62 6.70
C GLY A 146 -1.68 7.10 5.89
N CYS A 147 -2.87 7.39 6.38
CA CYS A 147 -4.16 7.07 5.74
C CYS A 147 -5.26 7.97 6.31
N ASN A 148 -6.31 8.23 5.53
CA ASN A 148 -7.49 8.96 6.00
C ASN A 148 -8.53 8.08 6.69
N PHE A 149 -8.23 6.77 6.87
CA PHE A 149 -9.02 5.79 7.63
C PHE A 149 -8.17 5.00 8.63
N GLY A 150 -8.83 4.49 9.68
CA GLY A 150 -8.27 3.61 10.71
C GLY A 150 -8.94 2.23 10.70
N CYS A 151 -8.92 1.51 9.58
CA CYS A 151 -9.56 0.19 9.47
C CYS A 151 -8.91 -0.82 10.42
N LYS A 152 -9.71 -1.45 11.28
CA LYS A 152 -9.21 -2.44 12.26
C LYS A 152 -8.61 -3.71 11.64
N PHE A 153 -8.95 -4.00 10.39
CA PHE A 153 -8.48 -5.14 9.60
C PHE A 153 -7.46 -4.74 8.52
N CYS A 154 -6.81 -3.58 8.65
CA CYS A 154 -5.86 -3.10 7.65
C CYS A 154 -4.64 -4.02 7.57
N GLN A 155 -4.40 -4.62 6.42
CA GLN A 155 -3.23 -5.47 6.18
C GLN A 155 -1.92 -4.66 6.26
N ASN A 156 -1.96 -3.38 5.86
CA ASN A 156 -0.80 -2.50 5.82
C ASN A 156 -0.83 -1.47 6.98
N TRP A 157 -1.31 -1.88 8.16
CA TRP A 157 -1.50 -0.97 9.30
C TRP A 157 -0.20 -0.30 9.76
N GLU A 158 0.93 -0.99 9.63
CA GLU A 158 2.27 -0.49 10.03
C GLU A 158 2.64 0.80 9.30
N ILE A 159 2.30 0.93 8.02
CA ILE A 159 2.56 2.14 7.23
C ILE A 159 1.36 3.08 7.19
N SER A 160 0.13 2.55 7.19
CA SER A 160 -1.08 3.36 7.04
C SER A 160 -1.45 4.12 8.31
N GLN A 161 -1.04 3.65 9.50
CA GLN A 161 -1.31 4.31 10.78
C GLN A 161 -0.08 5.02 11.36
N ALA A 162 1.05 4.96 10.67
CA ALA A 162 2.29 5.60 11.09
C ALA A 162 2.36 7.07 10.65
N LYS A 163 3.10 7.85 11.41
CA LYS A 163 3.52 9.19 10.97
C LYS A 163 4.77 9.09 10.09
N PRO A 164 5.00 10.06 9.19
CA PRO A 164 6.14 10.02 8.29
C PRO A 164 7.50 9.87 8.99
N GLU A 165 7.67 10.49 10.16
CA GLU A 165 8.90 10.46 10.94
C GLU A 165 9.17 9.12 11.64
N GLU A 166 8.17 8.25 11.76
CA GLU A 166 8.28 6.95 12.43
C GLU A 166 8.82 5.85 11.51
N ILE A 167 8.80 6.09 10.19
CA ILE A 167 9.25 5.11 9.20
C ILE A 167 10.45 5.67 8.41
N PRO A 168 11.57 4.92 8.34
CA PRO A 168 12.69 5.27 7.47
C PRO A 168 12.24 5.40 6.00
N SER A 169 12.75 6.41 5.32
CA SER A 169 12.46 6.64 3.91
C SER A 169 13.63 7.38 3.25
N GLU A 170 13.91 7.02 2.01
CA GLU A 170 14.85 7.71 1.16
C GLU A 170 14.14 8.81 0.36
N TYR A 171 14.83 9.93 0.12
CA TYR A 171 14.31 10.98 -0.75
C TYR A 171 14.27 10.48 -2.20
N THR A 172 13.06 10.30 -2.71
CA THR A 172 12.82 9.73 -4.04
C THR A 172 11.85 10.65 -4.81
N PRO A 173 12.39 11.62 -5.59
CA PRO A 173 11.55 12.54 -6.36
C PRO A 173 10.77 11.83 -7.46
N PRO A 174 9.70 12.45 -8.02
CA PRO A 174 8.83 11.85 -9.04
C PRO A 174 9.58 11.22 -10.21
N GLU A 175 10.61 11.87 -10.71
CA GLU A 175 11.42 11.41 -11.85
C GLU A 175 12.16 10.13 -11.52
N LYS A 176 12.59 9.98 -10.25
CA LYS A 176 13.30 8.79 -9.78
C LYS A 176 12.37 7.57 -9.70
N ILE A 177 11.10 7.77 -9.32
CA ILE A 177 10.09 6.70 -9.37
C ILE A 177 9.88 6.23 -10.81
N VAL A 178 9.81 7.16 -11.76
CA VAL A 178 9.68 6.84 -13.19
C VAL A 178 10.89 6.07 -13.70
N GLU A 179 12.10 6.49 -13.31
CA GLU A 179 13.34 5.79 -13.63
C GLU A 179 13.33 4.34 -13.11
N TYR A 180 12.93 4.14 -11.85
CA TYR A 180 12.82 2.81 -11.26
C TYR A 180 11.79 1.94 -11.99
N ALA A 181 10.61 2.47 -12.29
CA ALA A 181 9.58 1.75 -13.03
C ALA A 181 10.08 1.31 -14.42
N LYS A 182 10.80 2.17 -15.13
CA LYS A 182 11.42 1.86 -16.43
C LYS A 182 12.49 0.79 -16.31
N LYS A 183 13.38 0.91 -15.32
CA LYS A 183 14.46 -0.05 -15.06
C LYS A 183 13.92 -1.44 -14.79
N GLU A 184 12.82 -1.55 -14.05
CA GLU A 184 12.13 -2.81 -13.75
C GLU A 184 11.24 -3.31 -14.91
N GLY A 185 11.17 -2.58 -16.01
CA GLY A 185 10.36 -2.95 -17.18
C GLY A 185 8.86 -2.99 -16.90
N THR A 186 8.38 -2.18 -15.94
CA THR A 186 6.97 -2.13 -15.58
C THR A 186 6.23 -1.07 -16.41
N PRO A 187 5.16 -1.43 -17.14
CA PRO A 187 4.38 -0.46 -17.92
C PRO A 187 3.43 0.38 -17.05
N VAL A 188 3.32 0.08 -15.76
CA VAL A 188 2.35 0.67 -14.84
C VAL A 188 3.02 1.10 -13.54
N ILE A 189 2.68 2.29 -13.06
CA ILE A 189 2.94 2.74 -11.70
C ILE A 189 1.63 2.65 -10.91
N ALA A 190 1.65 1.93 -9.78
CA ALA A 190 0.50 1.71 -8.92
C ALA A 190 0.67 2.42 -7.57
N TYR A 191 -0.22 3.36 -7.27
CA TYR A 191 -0.33 4.00 -5.97
C TYR A 191 -1.23 3.16 -5.08
N THR A 192 -0.70 2.58 -3.99
CA THR A 192 -1.39 1.48 -3.27
C THR A 192 -0.88 1.32 -1.83
N TYR A 193 -1.21 0.21 -1.16
CA TYR A 193 -0.86 -0.22 0.19
C TYR A 193 -1.41 0.67 1.31
N SER A 194 -1.01 1.95 1.40
CA SER A 194 -1.70 2.98 2.19
C SER A 194 -2.74 3.69 1.31
N GLU A 195 -3.20 4.87 1.67
CA GLU A 195 -4.20 5.58 0.89
C GLU A 195 -3.58 6.61 -0.06
N PRO A 196 -3.69 6.45 -1.38
CA PRO A 196 -3.10 7.38 -2.35
C PRO A 196 -3.61 8.83 -2.24
N VAL A 197 -4.85 9.03 -1.84
CA VAL A 197 -5.44 10.37 -1.70
C VAL A 197 -4.61 11.27 -0.78
N ILE A 198 -4.04 10.72 0.31
CA ILE A 198 -3.35 11.57 1.29
C ILE A 198 -1.97 12.07 0.81
N PHE A 199 -1.37 11.43 -0.19
CA PHE A 199 -0.14 11.90 -0.84
C PHE A 199 -0.40 12.40 -2.27
N TYR A 200 -1.50 13.09 -2.45
CA TYR A 200 -2.05 13.57 -3.71
C TYR A 200 -1.01 14.29 -4.57
N GLU A 201 -0.26 15.22 -4.01
CA GLU A 201 0.72 16.04 -4.72
C GLU A 201 1.83 15.18 -5.32
N TYR A 202 2.36 14.24 -4.54
CA TYR A 202 3.42 13.35 -4.97
C TYR A 202 2.92 12.36 -6.04
N MET A 203 1.74 11.76 -5.82
CA MET A 203 1.09 10.89 -6.80
C MET A 203 0.84 11.62 -8.12
N TYR A 204 0.31 12.84 -8.06
CA TYR A 204 0.00 13.65 -9.25
C TYR A 204 1.25 13.94 -10.07
N ASP A 205 2.34 14.35 -9.42
CA ASP A 205 3.58 14.68 -10.11
C ASP A 205 4.28 13.43 -10.68
N ILE A 206 4.23 12.29 -9.98
CA ILE A 206 4.70 11.01 -10.53
C ILE A 206 3.88 10.63 -11.76
N ALA A 207 2.54 10.72 -11.69
CA ALA A 207 1.67 10.38 -12.80
C ALA A 207 1.95 11.26 -14.03
N LYS A 208 2.15 12.56 -13.81
CA LYS A 208 2.51 13.52 -14.85
C LYS A 208 3.89 13.21 -15.48
N ALA A 209 4.88 12.85 -14.67
CA ALA A 209 6.19 12.45 -15.15
C ALA A 209 6.14 11.12 -15.91
N GLY A 210 5.44 10.12 -15.34
CA GLY A 210 5.28 8.79 -15.95
C GLY A 210 4.55 8.82 -17.28
N ASN A 211 3.53 9.67 -17.41
CA ASN A 211 2.79 9.83 -18.67
C ASN A 211 3.67 10.33 -19.82
N LYS A 212 4.65 11.18 -19.54
CA LYS A 212 5.64 11.63 -20.56
C LYS A 212 6.52 10.48 -21.08
N GLU A 213 6.69 9.45 -20.26
CA GLU A 213 7.48 8.26 -20.53
C GLU A 213 6.62 7.05 -20.94
N ASN A 214 5.35 7.28 -21.31
CA ASN A 214 4.35 6.27 -21.69
C ASN A 214 4.04 5.23 -20.59
N LEU A 215 4.30 5.54 -19.32
CA LEU A 215 3.88 4.71 -18.21
C LEU A 215 2.43 5.03 -17.82
N ARG A 216 1.66 3.99 -17.54
CA ARG A 216 0.29 4.11 -17.05
C ARG A 216 0.29 4.30 -15.53
N SER A 217 -0.71 5.00 -15.02
CA SER A 217 -0.91 5.19 -13.59
C SER A 217 -2.22 4.56 -13.15
N VAL A 218 -2.19 3.81 -12.04
CA VAL A 218 -3.40 3.24 -11.42
C VAL A 218 -3.40 3.55 -9.93
N MET A 219 -4.58 3.80 -9.39
CA MET A 219 -4.78 4.14 -7.98
C MET A 219 -5.67 3.09 -7.33
N ILE A 220 -5.16 2.44 -6.28
CA ILE A 220 -5.91 1.51 -5.45
C ILE A 220 -6.25 2.24 -4.14
N SER A 221 -7.47 2.74 -4.07
CA SER A 221 -7.92 3.69 -3.07
C SER A 221 -9.21 3.23 -2.41
N ASN A 222 -9.46 3.70 -1.19
CA ASN A 222 -10.75 3.59 -0.53
C ASN A 222 -11.83 4.53 -1.14
N GLY A 223 -11.47 5.38 -2.10
CA GLY A 223 -12.36 6.29 -2.80
C GLY A 223 -12.85 7.49 -1.96
N PHE A 224 -12.31 7.70 -0.77
CA PHE A 224 -12.73 8.78 0.13
C PHE A 224 -12.00 10.09 -0.22
N ILE A 225 -12.38 10.66 -1.34
CA ILE A 225 -11.85 11.90 -1.92
C ILE A 225 -13.02 12.83 -2.27
N ASN A 226 -12.84 14.14 -2.15
CA ASN A 226 -13.86 15.10 -2.60
C ASN A 226 -13.92 15.18 -4.12
N LYS A 227 -15.02 15.73 -4.64
CA LYS A 227 -15.28 15.79 -6.08
C LYS A 227 -14.24 16.61 -6.83
N GLU A 228 -13.88 17.78 -6.29
CA GLU A 228 -12.96 18.71 -6.95
C GLU A 228 -11.54 18.13 -7.12
N PRO A 229 -10.90 17.51 -6.07
CA PRO A 229 -9.60 16.86 -6.26
C PRO A 229 -9.65 15.61 -7.14
N MET A 230 -10.82 15.04 -7.39
CA MET A 230 -10.98 13.85 -8.24
C MET A 230 -11.05 14.18 -9.73
N GLN A 231 -11.31 15.43 -10.12
CA GLN A 231 -11.37 15.92 -11.49
C GLN A 231 -9.99 16.24 -12.06
#